data_becb9751a4d1f9a09ebd4813481912b4
#
_entry.id   becb9751a4d1f9a09ebd4813481912b4
#
_cell.length_a   1.000
_cell.length_b   1.000
_cell.length_c   1.000
_cell.angle_alpha   90.00
_cell.angle_beta   90.00
_cell.angle_gamma   90.00
#
_symmetry.space_group_name_H-M   'P 1'
#
loop_
_entity.id
_entity.type
_entity.pdbx_description
1 polymer ?
#
loop_
_entity_poly.entity_id
_entity_poly.type
_entity_poly.pdbx_seq_one_letter_code
_entity_poly.pdbx_strand_id
1 'polypeptide(L)'
;MTEGTFDAYLWQTVENKQKFISQLRTSKSPGGACDDVDETALSFADIKALCAGDPRIKERMDLDVEVSRLKLMKADHQSKQFRLEDNLLKYFPEKIEQNRSFIQGLEADMKTLSAHPHPAEGFAGMEVRGDHLTDKENAGAALLDACKEVKSKDPVQIGCYRGFAMFVNFNAFETQYELTLRGEMSHRTALGADPRGNLTRIENALAQMPQRLEAAQAQLDNLYQQQEAAKAESGKPFPYDEELRVKTARLVELDMALNMDGRNRPQQAQPAIAKSARPSVLDRLKVSPTYSTSDKAHKKEMEAR
;
A
#
# COMPACT_ATOMS: atom_id res chain seq x y z
N MET A 1 -39.07 37.05 23.34
CA MET A 1 -38.00 36.63 22.41
C MET A 1 -38.34 37.19 21.05
N THR A 2 -37.43 37.88 20.42
CA THR A 2 -37.62 38.42 19.07
C THR A 2 -37.43 37.27 18.07
N GLU A 3 -38.48 36.94 17.28
CA GLU A 3 -38.41 35.95 16.21
C GLU A 3 -37.31 36.34 15.18
N GLY A 4 -36.57 35.36 14.67
CA GLY A 4 -35.52 35.59 13.71
C GLY A 4 -34.19 36.08 14.26
N THR A 5 -33.92 35.97 15.55
CA THR A 5 -32.65 36.37 16.16
C THR A 5 -31.76 35.17 16.51
N PHE A 6 -30.45 35.38 16.56
CA PHE A 6 -29.48 34.38 16.98
C PHE A 6 -29.75 33.81 18.37
N ASP A 7 -30.28 34.61 19.26
CA ASP A 7 -30.68 34.17 20.60
C ASP A 7 -31.82 33.13 20.59
N ALA A 8 -32.80 33.27 19.69
CA ALA A 8 -33.87 32.29 19.53
C ALA A 8 -33.31 30.92 19.06
N TYR A 9 -32.32 30.93 18.18
CA TYR A 9 -31.63 29.71 17.76
C TYR A 9 -30.82 29.04 18.88
N LEU A 10 -30.07 29.83 19.66
CA LEU A 10 -29.32 29.29 20.79
C LEU A 10 -30.24 28.62 21.81
N TRP A 11 -31.38 29.24 22.14
CA TRP A 11 -32.38 28.66 23.02
C TRP A 11 -32.99 27.39 22.50
N GLN A 12 -33.27 27.30 21.19
CA GLN A 12 -33.80 26.09 20.55
C GLN A 12 -32.77 24.95 20.59
N THR A 13 -31.50 25.25 20.37
CA THR A 13 -30.40 24.29 20.48
C THR A 13 -30.22 23.76 21.89
N VAL A 14 -30.29 24.65 22.90
CA VAL A 14 -30.21 24.27 24.31
C VAL A 14 -31.44 23.41 24.71
N GLU A 15 -32.63 23.75 24.25
CA GLU A 15 -33.86 22.98 24.52
C GLU A 15 -33.76 21.55 23.91
N ASN A 16 -33.26 21.40 22.68
CA ASN A 16 -33.06 20.10 22.03
C ASN A 16 -32.04 19.27 22.81
N LYS A 17 -30.91 19.85 23.21
CA LYS A 17 -29.92 19.16 24.04
C LYS A 17 -30.48 18.75 25.38
N GLN A 18 -31.33 19.56 25.99
CA GLN A 18 -31.97 19.26 27.27
C GLN A 18 -33.00 18.11 27.11
N LYS A 19 -33.76 18.08 26.02
CA LYS A 19 -34.66 16.96 25.68
C LYS A 19 -33.87 15.65 25.49
N PHE A 20 -32.76 15.69 24.78
CA PHE A 20 -31.86 14.55 24.59
C PHE A 20 -31.30 14.00 25.91
N ILE A 21 -30.77 14.89 26.77
CA ILE A 21 -30.25 14.51 28.09
C ILE A 21 -31.37 13.93 28.96
N SER A 22 -32.58 14.47 28.88
CA SER A 22 -33.76 13.98 29.61
C SER A 22 -34.16 12.57 29.14
N GLN A 23 -34.12 12.30 27.84
CA GLN A 23 -34.38 10.96 27.25
C GLN A 23 -33.37 9.94 27.74
N LEU A 24 -32.07 10.28 27.75
CA LEU A 24 -30.99 9.43 28.28
C LEU A 24 -31.16 9.12 29.76
N ARG A 25 -31.55 10.13 30.60
CA ARG A 25 -31.75 9.97 32.06
C ARG A 25 -32.96 9.13 32.43
N THR A 26 -34.00 9.18 31.63
CA THR A 26 -35.27 8.48 31.91
C THR A 26 -35.35 7.09 31.35
N SER A 27 -34.31 6.59 30.67
CA SER A 27 -34.25 5.27 30.03
C SER A 27 -35.47 4.94 29.12
N LYS A 28 -36.17 5.94 28.67
CA LYS A 28 -37.30 5.82 27.74
C LYS A 28 -36.83 5.95 26.28
N SER A 29 -35.67 5.39 25.97
CA SER A 29 -35.21 5.26 24.59
C SER A 29 -35.96 4.07 23.96
N PRO A 30 -36.77 4.25 22.92
CA PRO A 30 -37.22 3.14 22.10
C PRO A 30 -35.96 2.56 21.43
N GLY A 31 -35.81 1.23 21.52
CA GLY A 31 -34.58 0.55 21.16
C GLY A 31 -34.03 0.95 19.80
N GLY A 32 -32.80 1.40 19.79
CA GLY A 32 -31.90 1.28 18.66
C GLY A 32 -31.65 2.48 17.75
N ALA A 33 -32.37 3.62 17.88
CA ALA A 33 -32.05 4.84 17.16
C ALA A 33 -32.24 6.05 18.08
N CYS A 34 -31.13 6.63 18.50
CA CYS A 34 -31.13 7.95 19.07
C CYS A 34 -30.90 8.93 17.93
N ASP A 35 -31.89 9.78 17.60
CA ASP A 35 -31.68 10.86 16.64
C ASP A 35 -30.56 11.75 17.18
N ASP A 36 -29.47 11.75 16.43
CA ASP A 36 -28.29 12.54 16.82
C ASP A 36 -28.67 14.02 16.78
N VAL A 37 -28.48 14.71 17.88
CA VAL A 37 -28.79 16.14 18.02
C VAL A 37 -28.02 16.98 17.00
N ASP A 38 -26.95 16.43 16.42
CA ASP A 38 -26.14 17.10 15.41
C ASP A 38 -26.79 17.10 14.01
N GLU A 39 -27.71 16.16 13.67
CA GLU A 39 -28.44 16.19 12.41
C GLU A 39 -29.54 17.27 12.34
N THR A 40 -30.03 17.73 13.49
CA THR A 40 -31.02 18.80 13.58
C THR A 40 -30.43 20.17 13.91
N ALA A 41 -29.11 20.25 14.15
CA ALA A 41 -28.44 21.52 14.35
C ALA A 41 -28.40 22.28 13.02
N LEU A 42 -29.00 23.48 13.00
CA LEU A 42 -28.90 24.38 11.86
C LEU A 42 -27.41 24.56 11.51
N SER A 43 -27.08 24.38 10.25
CA SER A 43 -25.71 24.62 9.77
C SER A 43 -25.35 26.10 10.02
N PHE A 44 -24.04 26.40 10.10
CA PHE A 44 -23.58 27.79 10.19
C PHE A 44 -24.16 28.67 9.07
N ALA A 45 -24.45 28.08 7.91
CA ALA A 45 -25.10 28.70 6.77
C ALA A 45 -26.55 29.12 7.09
N ASP A 46 -27.32 28.24 7.69
CA ASP A 46 -28.70 28.50 8.10
C ASP A 46 -28.78 29.62 9.13
N ILE A 47 -27.87 29.61 10.10
CA ILE A 47 -27.77 30.66 11.13
C ILE A 47 -27.45 32.02 10.49
N LYS A 48 -26.48 32.04 9.58
CA LYS A 48 -26.07 33.26 8.88
C LYS A 48 -27.17 33.79 7.95
N ALA A 49 -27.89 32.90 7.26
CA ALA A 49 -29.03 33.26 6.43
C ALA A 49 -30.19 33.82 7.27
N LEU A 50 -30.51 33.21 8.42
CA LEU A 50 -31.52 33.70 9.37
C LEU A 50 -31.16 35.06 9.94
N CYS A 51 -29.89 35.29 10.30
CA CYS A 51 -29.43 36.58 10.83
C CYS A 51 -29.38 37.68 9.76
N ALA A 52 -29.08 37.33 8.52
CA ALA A 52 -28.98 38.30 7.40
C ALA A 52 -30.32 38.55 6.70
N GLY A 53 -31.32 37.68 6.90
CA GLY A 53 -32.60 37.75 6.21
C GLY A 53 -32.56 37.49 4.69
N ASP A 54 -31.43 37.00 4.17
CA ASP A 54 -31.22 36.75 2.75
C ASP A 54 -31.00 35.25 2.47
N PRO A 55 -31.98 34.54 1.82
CA PRO A 55 -31.90 33.15 1.51
C PRO A 55 -30.74 32.79 0.54
N ARG A 56 -30.24 33.74 -0.24
CA ARG A 56 -29.11 33.56 -1.17
C ARG A 56 -27.80 33.21 -0.43
N ILE A 57 -27.66 33.68 0.81
CA ILE A 57 -26.49 33.36 1.65
C ILE A 57 -26.47 31.87 1.98
N LYS A 58 -27.62 31.28 2.28
CA LYS A 58 -27.73 29.83 2.53
C LYS A 58 -27.38 29.05 1.28
N GLU A 59 -28.06 29.38 0.14
CA GLU A 59 -27.80 28.72 -1.15
C GLU A 59 -26.30 28.77 -1.53
N ARG A 60 -25.66 29.94 -1.34
CA ARG A 60 -24.23 30.10 -1.60
C ARG A 60 -23.36 29.16 -0.76
N MET A 61 -23.66 29.05 0.54
CA MET A 61 -22.85 28.24 1.45
C MET A 61 -23.05 26.75 1.19
N ASP A 62 -24.26 26.30 0.92
CA ASP A 62 -24.55 24.91 0.54
C ASP A 62 -23.84 24.55 -0.76
N LEU A 63 -23.91 25.42 -1.76
CA LEU A 63 -23.18 25.24 -3.03
C LEU A 63 -21.66 25.23 -2.84
N ASP A 64 -21.10 26.05 -1.95
CA ASP A 64 -19.65 26.06 -1.66
C ASP A 64 -19.18 24.72 -1.09
N VAL A 65 -19.96 24.13 -0.18
CA VAL A 65 -19.69 22.80 0.37
C VAL A 65 -19.77 21.72 -0.72
N GLU A 66 -20.83 21.75 -1.55
CA GLU A 66 -21.00 20.79 -2.64
C GLU A 66 -19.92 20.91 -3.72
N VAL A 67 -19.57 22.13 -4.15
CA VAL A 67 -18.48 22.40 -5.10
C VAL A 67 -17.14 21.94 -4.55
N SER A 68 -16.88 22.18 -3.25
CA SER A 68 -15.67 21.71 -2.58
C SER A 68 -15.60 20.18 -2.55
N ARG A 69 -16.72 19.52 -2.24
CA ARG A 69 -16.82 18.04 -2.29
C ARG A 69 -16.55 17.51 -3.71
N LEU A 70 -17.20 18.09 -4.73
CA LEU A 70 -17.02 17.67 -6.13
C LEU A 70 -15.59 17.89 -6.61
N LYS A 71 -14.95 19.00 -6.22
CA LYS A 71 -13.52 19.26 -6.52
C LYS A 71 -12.61 18.20 -5.90
N LEU A 72 -12.88 17.80 -4.64
CA LEU A 72 -12.13 16.73 -3.98
C LEU A 72 -12.30 15.38 -4.71
N MET A 73 -13.55 15.04 -5.08
CA MET A 73 -13.84 13.83 -5.87
C MET A 73 -13.15 13.85 -7.23
N LYS A 74 -13.10 15.02 -7.91
CA LYS A 74 -12.37 15.19 -9.17
C LYS A 74 -10.87 14.98 -9.00
N ALA A 75 -10.27 15.53 -7.94
CA ALA A 75 -8.85 15.33 -7.63
C ALA A 75 -8.53 13.86 -7.33
N ASP A 76 -9.39 13.16 -6.58
CA ASP A 76 -9.25 11.71 -6.35
C ASP A 76 -9.36 10.91 -7.65
N HIS A 77 -10.35 11.22 -8.50
CA HIS A 77 -10.50 10.62 -9.82
C HIS A 77 -9.24 10.83 -10.69
N GLN A 78 -8.71 12.03 -10.75
CA GLN A 78 -7.48 12.34 -11.49
C GLN A 78 -6.28 11.53 -10.93
N SER A 79 -6.14 11.45 -9.60
CA SER A 79 -5.10 10.64 -8.97
C SER A 79 -5.22 9.15 -9.31
N LYS A 80 -6.46 8.63 -9.43
CA LYS A 80 -6.72 7.25 -9.88
C LYS A 80 -6.33 7.06 -11.35
N GLN A 81 -6.66 8.02 -12.22
CA GLN A 81 -6.28 7.97 -13.63
C GLN A 81 -4.75 7.96 -13.80
N PHE A 82 -4.01 8.82 -13.12
CA PHE A 82 -2.55 8.82 -13.15
C PHE A 82 -1.94 7.50 -12.67
N ARG A 83 -2.51 6.90 -11.60
CA ARG A 83 -2.05 5.57 -11.15
C ARG A 83 -2.34 4.47 -12.16
N LEU A 84 -3.49 4.51 -12.84
CA LEU A 84 -3.80 3.56 -13.91
C LEU A 84 -2.84 3.71 -15.08
N GLU A 85 -2.54 4.92 -15.51
CA GLU A 85 -1.57 5.21 -16.57
C GLU A 85 -0.16 4.72 -16.20
N ASP A 86 0.32 5.00 -14.99
CA ASP A 86 1.64 4.53 -14.52
C ASP A 86 1.69 2.99 -14.43
N ASN A 87 0.60 2.36 -13.98
CA ASN A 87 0.49 0.90 -13.98
C ASN A 87 0.52 0.32 -15.39
N LEU A 88 -0.16 0.93 -16.35
CA LEU A 88 -0.18 0.48 -17.74
C LEU A 88 1.18 0.65 -18.42
N LEU A 89 1.91 1.71 -18.09
CA LEU A 89 3.20 2.02 -18.72
C LEU A 89 4.36 1.26 -18.09
N LYS A 90 4.32 0.97 -16.77
CA LYS A 90 5.46 0.38 -16.04
C LYS A 90 5.11 -0.97 -15.40
N TYR A 91 4.12 -0.97 -14.50
CA TYR A 91 3.84 -2.15 -13.68
C TYR A 91 3.44 -3.38 -14.48
N PHE A 92 2.43 -3.26 -15.36
CA PHE A 92 1.98 -4.42 -16.15
C PHE A 92 3.04 -4.94 -17.13
N PRO A 93 3.73 -4.11 -17.94
CA PRO A 93 4.77 -4.60 -18.83
C PRO A 93 5.90 -5.30 -18.08
N GLU A 94 6.36 -4.74 -16.96
CA GLU A 94 7.42 -5.33 -16.14
C GLU A 94 6.98 -6.67 -15.53
N LYS A 95 5.77 -6.75 -14.97
CA LYS A 95 5.25 -7.98 -14.35
C LYS A 95 4.96 -9.07 -15.38
N ILE A 96 4.46 -8.72 -16.55
CA ILE A 96 4.24 -9.65 -17.66
C ILE A 96 5.56 -10.23 -18.12
N GLU A 97 6.59 -9.40 -18.30
CA GLU A 97 7.91 -9.86 -18.74
C GLU A 97 8.59 -10.73 -17.68
N GLN A 98 8.54 -10.35 -16.41
CA GLN A 98 9.02 -11.18 -15.29
C GLN A 98 8.34 -12.55 -15.28
N ASN A 99 7.03 -12.59 -15.47
CA ASN A 99 6.26 -13.83 -15.43
C ASN A 99 6.53 -14.70 -16.67
N ARG A 100 6.69 -14.10 -17.85
CA ARG A 100 7.09 -14.80 -19.07
C ARG A 100 8.48 -15.44 -18.93
N SER A 101 9.45 -14.68 -18.42
CA SER A 101 10.81 -15.18 -18.18
C SER A 101 10.78 -16.33 -17.14
N PHE A 102 9.94 -16.22 -16.12
CA PHE A 102 9.76 -17.29 -15.14
C PHE A 102 9.16 -18.56 -15.77
N ILE A 103 8.14 -18.43 -16.62
CA ILE A 103 7.54 -19.55 -17.38
C ILE A 103 8.57 -20.19 -18.28
N GLN A 104 9.33 -19.42 -19.06
CA GLN A 104 10.37 -19.93 -19.94
C GLN A 104 11.46 -20.69 -19.17
N GLY A 105 11.88 -20.16 -18.02
CA GLY A 105 12.84 -20.84 -17.16
C GLY A 105 12.32 -22.17 -16.61
N LEU A 106 11.05 -22.21 -16.16
CA LEU A 106 10.41 -23.46 -15.71
C LEU A 106 10.27 -24.49 -16.86
N GLU A 107 9.90 -24.05 -18.06
CA GLU A 107 9.81 -24.93 -19.24
C GLU A 107 11.16 -25.51 -19.62
N ALA A 108 12.25 -24.72 -19.54
CA ALA A 108 13.61 -25.20 -19.77
C ALA A 108 14.03 -26.22 -18.70
N ASP A 109 13.73 -25.96 -17.44
CA ASP A 109 14.02 -26.89 -16.34
C ASP A 109 13.20 -28.19 -16.46
N MET A 110 11.95 -28.13 -16.90
CA MET A 110 11.14 -29.31 -17.18
C MET A 110 11.71 -30.14 -18.34
N LYS A 111 12.29 -29.51 -19.40
CA LYS A 111 13.01 -30.23 -20.48
C LYS A 111 14.25 -30.89 -19.90
N THR A 112 15.01 -30.22 -19.05
CA THR A 112 16.17 -30.81 -18.39
C THR A 112 15.77 -32.03 -17.54
N LEU A 113 14.67 -31.89 -16.76
CA LEU A 113 14.15 -32.99 -15.95
C LEU A 113 13.70 -34.19 -16.78
N SER A 114 13.08 -33.95 -17.97
CA SER A 114 12.64 -34.98 -18.89
C SER A 114 13.80 -35.66 -19.61
N ALA A 115 14.92 -34.95 -19.85
CA ALA A 115 16.15 -35.52 -20.37
C ALA A 115 16.88 -36.44 -19.37
N HIS A 116 16.61 -36.25 -18.05
CA HIS A 116 17.18 -37.05 -16.97
C HIS A 116 16.03 -37.72 -16.18
N PRO A 117 15.32 -38.68 -16.80
CA PRO A 117 14.14 -39.29 -16.17
C PRO A 117 14.51 -40.06 -14.92
N HIS A 118 13.55 -40.14 -13.96
CA HIS A 118 13.68 -41.06 -12.85
C HIS A 118 13.54 -42.48 -13.37
N PRO A 119 14.43 -43.44 -13.02
CA PRO A 119 14.28 -44.83 -13.42
C PRO A 119 12.95 -45.40 -12.88
N ALA A 120 12.36 -46.35 -13.61
CA ALA A 120 11.11 -47.00 -13.22
C ALA A 120 11.23 -47.70 -11.85
N GLU A 121 12.39 -48.27 -11.59
CA GLU A 121 12.74 -48.89 -10.31
C GLU A 121 14.09 -48.35 -9.82
N GLY A 122 14.21 -48.07 -8.55
CA GLY A 122 15.44 -47.65 -7.91
C GLY A 122 15.62 -46.15 -7.76
N PHE A 123 16.86 -45.70 -7.76
CA PHE A 123 17.30 -44.32 -7.58
C PHE A 123 18.00 -43.81 -8.82
N ALA A 124 17.76 -42.54 -9.19
CA ALA A 124 18.30 -41.93 -10.40
C ALA A 124 19.84 -41.76 -10.39
N GLY A 125 20.46 -41.98 -9.26
CA GLY A 125 21.86 -41.65 -9.01
C GLY A 125 22.04 -40.17 -8.73
N MET A 126 23.04 -39.84 -7.92
CA MET A 126 23.40 -38.49 -7.53
C MET A 126 24.91 -38.34 -7.52
N GLU A 127 25.37 -37.20 -8.02
CA GLU A 127 26.79 -36.84 -7.87
C GLU A 127 26.94 -35.94 -6.66
N VAL A 128 27.79 -36.32 -5.70
CA VAL A 128 28.14 -35.52 -4.55
C VAL A 128 29.67 -35.46 -4.45
N ARG A 129 30.25 -34.27 -4.53
CA ARG A 129 31.72 -34.04 -4.47
C ARG A 129 32.54 -34.80 -5.52
N GLY A 130 31.93 -35.06 -6.65
CA GLY A 130 32.55 -35.83 -7.75
C GLY A 130 32.34 -37.34 -7.64
N ASP A 131 31.78 -37.88 -6.56
CA ASP A 131 31.43 -39.28 -6.43
C ASP A 131 30.03 -39.55 -6.98
N HIS A 132 29.94 -40.51 -7.89
CA HIS A 132 28.66 -40.98 -8.43
C HIS A 132 28.04 -42.04 -7.53
N LEU A 133 26.95 -41.73 -6.89
CA LEU A 133 26.24 -42.57 -5.92
C LEU A 133 24.92 -43.09 -6.52
N THR A 134 24.82 -44.39 -6.68
CA THR A 134 23.65 -45.08 -7.25
C THR A 134 22.73 -45.67 -6.17
N ASP A 135 23.17 -45.72 -4.94
CA ASP A 135 22.38 -46.16 -3.81
C ASP A 135 21.79 -44.96 -3.06
N LYS A 136 20.48 -45.05 -2.78
CA LYS A 136 19.72 -43.96 -2.15
C LYS A 136 20.18 -43.62 -0.74
N GLU A 137 20.59 -44.62 0.02
CA GLU A 137 21.01 -44.45 1.43
C GLU A 137 22.38 -43.76 1.48
N ASN A 138 23.31 -44.25 0.65
CA ASN A 138 24.66 -43.71 0.53
C ASN A 138 24.62 -42.25 -0.01
N ALA A 139 23.76 -41.97 -1.00
CA ALA A 139 23.59 -40.63 -1.54
C ALA A 139 23.06 -39.66 -0.48
N GLY A 140 22.06 -40.05 0.29
CA GLY A 140 21.53 -39.22 1.36
C GLY A 140 22.53 -38.98 2.50
N ALA A 141 23.34 -39.99 2.86
CA ALA A 141 24.40 -39.84 3.84
C ALA A 141 25.50 -38.90 3.36
N ALA A 142 25.97 -39.05 2.12
CA ALA A 142 26.99 -38.21 1.52
C ALA A 142 26.49 -36.73 1.38
N LEU A 143 25.22 -36.53 1.05
CA LEU A 143 24.60 -35.21 1.05
C LEU A 143 24.69 -34.53 2.42
N LEU A 144 24.31 -35.25 3.51
CA LEU A 144 24.37 -34.70 4.86
C LEU A 144 25.81 -34.44 5.32
N ASP A 145 26.75 -35.31 4.97
CA ASP A 145 28.17 -35.08 5.27
C ASP A 145 28.74 -33.90 4.51
N ALA A 146 28.33 -33.72 3.24
CA ALA A 146 28.65 -32.51 2.49
C ALA A 146 28.13 -31.24 3.16
N CYS A 147 26.89 -31.30 3.70
CA CYS A 147 26.30 -30.16 4.40
C CYS A 147 27.07 -29.77 5.67
N LYS A 148 27.55 -30.75 6.45
CA LYS A 148 28.31 -30.52 7.72
C LYS A 148 29.59 -29.71 7.49
N GLU A 149 30.19 -29.83 6.33
CA GLU A 149 31.41 -29.07 5.99
C GLU A 149 31.14 -27.66 5.49
N VAL A 150 29.92 -27.39 5.00
CA VAL A 150 29.51 -26.07 4.55
C VAL A 150 29.24 -25.17 5.76
N LYS A 151 30.21 -24.33 6.10
CA LYS A 151 30.09 -23.32 7.17
C LYS A 151 29.78 -21.92 6.58
N SER A 152 29.76 -21.80 5.28
CA SER A 152 29.51 -20.53 4.57
C SER A 152 28.03 -20.18 4.60
N LYS A 153 27.74 -18.86 4.66
CA LYS A 153 26.41 -18.33 4.38
C LYS A 153 26.11 -18.28 2.88
N ASP A 154 27.16 -18.25 2.06
CA ASP A 154 27.04 -18.26 0.61
C ASP A 154 26.79 -19.70 0.12
N PRO A 155 25.94 -19.89 -0.91
CA PRO A 155 25.65 -21.20 -1.46
C PRO A 155 26.94 -21.84 -2.06
N VAL A 156 27.26 -23.05 -1.61
CA VAL A 156 28.41 -23.83 -2.10
C VAL A 156 27.90 -24.97 -2.96
N GLN A 157 28.44 -25.12 -4.17
CA GLN A 157 28.12 -26.25 -5.03
C GLN A 157 28.70 -27.54 -4.46
N ILE A 158 27.85 -28.56 -4.29
CA ILE A 158 28.22 -29.85 -3.71
C ILE A 158 28.07 -31.01 -4.69
N GLY A 159 27.45 -30.82 -5.85
CA GLY A 159 27.26 -31.90 -6.82
C GLY A 159 26.18 -31.59 -7.85
N CYS A 160 25.61 -32.64 -8.41
CA CYS A 160 24.57 -32.58 -9.42
C CYS A 160 23.52 -33.68 -9.23
N TYR A 161 22.25 -33.34 -9.48
CA TYR A 161 21.15 -34.31 -9.43
C TYR A 161 20.18 -34.10 -10.59
N ARG A 162 19.96 -35.13 -11.43
CA ARG A 162 19.05 -35.12 -12.56
C ARG A 162 19.23 -33.90 -13.48
N GLY A 163 20.48 -33.51 -13.75
CA GLY A 163 20.83 -32.37 -14.59
C GLY A 163 20.83 -31.01 -13.89
N PHE A 164 20.46 -30.96 -12.58
CA PHE A 164 20.49 -29.74 -11.80
C PHE A 164 21.73 -29.67 -10.92
N ALA A 165 22.43 -28.55 -10.93
CA ALA A 165 23.53 -28.32 -10.01
C ALA A 165 23.00 -28.10 -8.57
N MET A 166 23.59 -28.79 -7.61
CA MET A 166 23.20 -28.73 -6.20
C MET A 166 24.05 -27.73 -5.43
N PHE A 167 23.43 -26.76 -4.82
CA PHE A 167 24.07 -25.78 -3.95
C PHE A 167 23.48 -25.88 -2.53
N VAL A 168 24.32 -25.83 -1.53
CA VAL A 168 23.91 -25.84 -0.13
C VAL A 168 24.42 -24.61 0.60
N ASN A 169 23.57 -24.02 1.43
CA ASN A 169 23.90 -22.98 2.37
C ASN A 169 23.26 -23.27 3.74
N PHE A 170 23.82 -22.69 4.79
CA PHE A 170 23.24 -22.78 6.12
C PHE A 170 22.35 -21.57 6.40
N ASN A 171 21.06 -21.80 6.60
CA ASN A 171 20.11 -20.78 7.02
C ASN A 171 20.17 -20.61 8.55
N ALA A 172 20.82 -19.53 9.00
CA ALA A 172 21.03 -19.27 10.42
C ALA A 172 19.72 -18.91 11.17
N PHE A 173 18.69 -18.41 10.47
CA PHE A 173 17.40 -18.06 11.09
C PHE A 173 16.58 -19.32 11.42
N GLU A 174 16.57 -20.28 10.51
CA GLU A 174 15.84 -21.54 10.67
C GLU A 174 16.71 -22.65 11.25
N THR A 175 18.00 -22.38 11.48
CA THR A 175 19.00 -23.34 12.01
C THR A 175 19.03 -24.66 11.22
N GLN A 176 18.86 -24.57 9.88
CA GLN A 176 18.84 -25.73 9.00
C GLN A 176 19.61 -25.47 7.71
N TYR A 177 20.01 -26.56 7.05
CA TYR A 177 20.60 -26.46 5.72
C TYR A 177 19.51 -26.31 4.67
N GLU A 178 19.73 -25.45 3.69
CA GLU A 178 18.89 -25.25 2.53
C GLU A 178 19.64 -25.73 1.29
N LEU A 179 19.02 -26.61 0.52
CA LEU A 179 19.51 -27.08 -0.77
C LEU A 179 18.80 -26.33 -1.89
N THR A 180 19.57 -25.80 -2.80
CA THR A 180 19.09 -25.17 -4.03
C THR A 180 19.52 -25.99 -5.24
N LEU A 181 18.56 -26.54 -5.98
CA LEU A 181 18.76 -27.15 -7.27
C LEU A 181 18.71 -26.04 -8.33
N ARG A 182 19.78 -25.81 -9.04
CA ARG A 182 19.92 -24.74 -10.02
C ARG A 182 19.95 -25.29 -11.43
N GLY A 183 18.91 -24.93 -12.19
CA GLY A 183 18.85 -25.01 -13.64
C GLY A 183 18.81 -23.59 -14.21
N GLU A 184 17.89 -23.30 -15.13
CA GLU A 184 17.55 -21.92 -15.50
C GLU A 184 16.85 -21.21 -14.32
N MET A 185 16.07 -21.97 -13.55
CA MET A 185 15.45 -21.50 -12.31
C MET A 185 16.12 -22.13 -11.09
N SER A 186 15.74 -21.63 -9.91
CA SER A 186 16.21 -22.15 -8.63
C SER A 186 15.07 -22.83 -7.89
N HIS A 187 15.27 -24.11 -7.53
CA HIS A 187 14.33 -24.93 -6.79
C HIS A 187 14.90 -25.22 -5.40
N ARG A 188 14.31 -24.63 -4.37
CA ARG A 188 14.84 -24.70 -3.00
C ARG A 188 14.08 -25.73 -2.18
N THR A 189 14.80 -26.43 -1.33
CA THR A 189 14.24 -27.34 -0.33
C THR A 189 15.06 -27.32 0.95
N ALA A 190 14.38 -27.38 2.09
CA ALA A 190 15.04 -27.49 3.38
C ALA A 190 15.49 -28.92 3.62
N LEU A 191 16.70 -29.09 4.16
CA LEU A 191 17.24 -30.39 4.52
C LEU A 191 17.03 -30.66 6.01
N GLY A 192 16.62 -31.89 6.33
CA GLY A 192 16.49 -32.39 7.71
C GLY A 192 17.61 -33.35 8.10
N ALA A 193 17.46 -33.97 9.26
CA ALA A 193 18.43 -34.95 9.78
C ALA A 193 18.32 -36.33 9.10
N ASP A 194 17.19 -36.65 8.45
CA ASP A 194 16.96 -37.96 7.81
C ASP A 194 17.51 -37.98 6.38
N PRO A 195 18.52 -38.81 6.07
CA PRO A 195 19.10 -38.96 4.74
C PRO A 195 18.08 -39.28 3.65
N ARG A 196 17.20 -40.26 3.88
CA ARG A 196 16.19 -40.72 2.93
C ARG A 196 15.09 -39.68 2.71
N GLY A 197 14.68 -39.01 3.80
CA GLY A 197 13.69 -37.92 3.75
C GLY A 197 14.18 -36.74 2.96
N ASN A 198 15.47 -36.42 2.99
CA ASN A 198 16.06 -35.35 2.18
C ASN A 198 15.96 -35.62 0.70
N LEU A 199 16.23 -36.84 0.25
CA LEU A 199 16.07 -37.20 -1.17
C LEU A 199 14.60 -37.12 -1.61
N THR A 200 13.68 -37.55 -0.75
CA THR A 200 12.23 -37.38 -1.03
C THR A 200 11.83 -35.90 -1.16
N ARG A 201 12.39 -35.02 -0.31
CA ARG A 201 12.14 -33.57 -0.41
C ARG A 201 12.71 -32.99 -1.71
N ILE A 202 13.87 -33.40 -2.13
CA ILE A 202 14.49 -33.02 -3.40
C ILE A 202 13.59 -33.44 -4.56
N GLU A 203 13.15 -34.72 -4.59
CA GLU A 203 12.23 -35.22 -5.62
C GLU A 203 10.91 -34.44 -5.63
N ASN A 204 10.33 -34.17 -4.48
CA ASN A 204 9.10 -33.38 -4.37
C ASN A 204 9.27 -31.96 -4.89
N ALA A 205 10.44 -31.33 -4.65
CA ALA A 205 10.73 -29.99 -5.18
C ALA A 205 10.78 -29.98 -6.72
N LEU A 206 11.33 -31.03 -7.33
CA LEU A 206 11.32 -31.21 -8.78
C LEU A 206 9.93 -31.58 -9.31
N ALA A 207 9.20 -32.46 -8.62
CA ALA A 207 7.86 -32.90 -8.99
C ALA A 207 6.81 -31.78 -8.93
N GLN A 208 7.06 -30.71 -8.20
CA GLN A 208 6.17 -29.55 -8.11
C GLN A 208 6.31 -28.58 -9.31
N MET A 209 7.32 -28.76 -10.19
CA MET A 209 7.51 -27.85 -11.32
C MET A 209 6.28 -27.71 -12.26
N PRO A 210 5.57 -28.79 -12.64
CA PRO A 210 4.37 -28.67 -13.48
C PRO A 210 3.28 -27.81 -12.85
N GLN A 211 3.03 -28.00 -11.55
CA GLN A 211 2.04 -27.19 -10.81
C GLN A 211 2.46 -25.70 -10.73
N ARG A 212 3.76 -25.45 -10.54
CA ARG A 212 4.30 -24.08 -10.53
C ARG A 212 4.18 -23.43 -11.90
N LEU A 213 4.37 -24.19 -12.97
CA LEU A 213 4.18 -23.71 -14.35
C LEU A 213 2.73 -23.34 -14.61
N GLU A 214 1.80 -24.22 -14.27
CA GLU A 214 0.35 -23.96 -14.38
C GLU A 214 -0.07 -22.72 -13.59
N ALA A 215 0.39 -22.59 -12.37
CA ALA A 215 0.13 -21.41 -11.53
C ALA A 215 0.70 -20.12 -12.15
N ALA A 216 1.90 -20.18 -12.74
CA ALA A 216 2.52 -19.04 -13.41
C ALA A 216 1.76 -18.65 -14.69
N GLN A 217 1.27 -19.61 -15.46
CA GLN A 217 0.43 -19.37 -16.63
C GLN A 217 -0.89 -18.71 -16.25
N ALA A 218 -1.57 -19.23 -15.22
CA ALA A 218 -2.80 -18.63 -14.69
C ALA A 218 -2.57 -17.19 -14.15
N GLN A 219 -1.42 -16.95 -13.53
CA GLN A 219 -1.04 -15.61 -13.09
C GLN A 219 -0.80 -14.65 -14.25
N LEU A 220 -0.16 -15.13 -15.34
CA LEU A 220 0.05 -14.35 -16.55
C LEU A 220 -1.29 -13.97 -17.21
N ASP A 221 -2.23 -14.91 -17.31
CA ASP A 221 -3.57 -14.64 -17.85
C ASP A 221 -4.33 -13.62 -16.99
N ASN A 222 -4.24 -13.72 -15.69
CA ASN A 222 -4.82 -12.74 -14.76
C ASN A 222 -4.21 -11.34 -14.93
N LEU A 223 -2.88 -11.24 -15.12
CA LEU A 223 -2.22 -9.96 -15.40
C LEU A 223 -2.72 -9.33 -16.70
N TYR A 224 -2.95 -10.12 -17.75
CA TYR A 224 -3.54 -9.61 -18.99
C TYR A 224 -4.97 -9.12 -18.79
N GLN A 225 -5.79 -9.88 -18.07
CA GLN A 225 -7.17 -9.43 -17.75
C GLN A 225 -7.18 -8.12 -16.95
N GLN A 226 -6.30 -8.00 -15.95
CA GLN A 226 -6.15 -6.77 -15.18
C GLN A 226 -5.66 -5.60 -16.05
N GLN A 227 -4.72 -5.84 -16.96
CA GLN A 227 -4.23 -4.84 -17.90
C GLN A 227 -5.35 -4.34 -18.82
N GLU A 228 -6.16 -5.25 -19.39
CA GLU A 228 -7.29 -4.88 -20.24
C GLU A 228 -8.36 -4.10 -19.46
N ALA A 229 -8.69 -4.52 -18.24
CA ALA A 229 -9.59 -3.77 -17.37
C ALA A 229 -9.05 -2.38 -17.04
N ALA A 230 -7.75 -2.25 -16.76
CA ALA A 230 -7.11 -0.97 -16.51
C ALA A 230 -7.11 -0.06 -17.76
N LYS A 231 -6.90 -0.62 -18.98
CA LYS A 231 -7.04 0.12 -20.24
C LYS A 231 -8.47 0.62 -20.46
N ALA A 232 -9.46 -0.21 -20.18
CA ALA A 232 -10.87 0.16 -20.33
C ALA A 232 -11.31 1.24 -19.33
N GLU A 233 -10.66 1.36 -18.18
CA GLU A 233 -10.96 2.36 -17.15
C GLU A 233 -10.11 3.64 -17.33
N SER A 234 -8.93 3.51 -17.91
CA SER A 234 -8.02 4.63 -18.19
C SER A 234 -8.63 5.59 -19.20
N GLY A 235 -8.49 6.89 -18.94
CA GLY A 235 -8.99 7.96 -19.82
C GLY A 235 -10.48 8.24 -19.68
N LYS A 236 -11.22 7.56 -18.79
CA LYS A 236 -12.63 7.90 -18.55
C LYS A 236 -12.75 9.29 -17.94
N PRO A 237 -13.67 10.14 -18.45
CA PRO A 237 -13.91 11.46 -17.92
C PRO A 237 -14.50 11.37 -16.51
N PHE A 238 -14.32 12.42 -15.71
CA PHE A 238 -14.94 12.51 -14.40
C PHE A 238 -16.47 12.54 -14.52
N PRO A 239 -17.22 11.63 -13.87
CA PRO A 239 -18.67 11.48 -14.09
C PRO A 239 -19.48 12.72 -13.71
N TYR A 240 -19.02 13.51 -12.76
CA TYR A 240 -19.70 14.70 -12.24
C TYR A 240 -19.09 16.01 -12.74
N ASP A 241 -18.40 16.00 -13.88
CA ASP A 241 -17.72 17.20 -14.39
C ASP A 241 -18.72 18.30 -14.78
N GLU A 242 -19.81 17.92 -15.41
CA GLU A 242 -20.89 18.84 -15.77
C GLU A 242 -21.61 19.41 -14.54
N GLU A 243 -21.90 18.58 -13.56
CA GLU A 243 -22.48 19.03 -12.29
C GLU A 243 -21.57 20.01 -11.56
N LEU A 244 -20.28 19.73 -11.51
CA LEU A 244 -19.27 20.62 -10.93
C LEU A 244 -19.25 21.96 -11.69
N ARG A 245 -19.33 21.94 -13.01
CA ARG A 245 -19.34 23.12 -13.86
C ARG A 245 -20.56 24.00 -13.57
N VAL A 246 -21.76 23.41 -13.56
CA VAL A 246 -23.03 24.14 -13.32
C VAL A 246 -23.06 24.73 -11.91
N LYS A 247 -22.72 23.94 -10.87
CA LYS A 247 -22.70 24.43 -9.50
C LYS A 247 -21.64 25.51 -9.27
N THR A 248 -20.48 25.39 -9.91
CA THR A 248 -19.45 26.43 -9.84
C THR A 248 -19.89 27.73 -10.50
N ALA A 249 -20.55 27.66 -11.65
CA ALA A 249 -21.12 28.85 -12.31
C ALA A 249 -22.16 29.55 -11.44
N ARG A 250 -23.07 28.74 -10.82
CA ARG A 250 -24.09 29.27 -9.91
C ARG A 250 -23.49 29.91 -8.67
N LEU A 251 -22.45 29.33 -8.11
CA LEU A 251 -21.73 29.88 -6.96
C LEU A 251 -21.12 31.27 -7.31
N VAL A 252 -20.51 31.39 -8.48
CA VAL A 252 -19.93 32.64 -8.94
C VAL A 252 -21.03 33.72 -9.15
N GLU A 253 -22.19 33.35 -9.69
CA GLU A 253 -23.33 34.28 -9.82
C GLU A 253 -23.80 34.80 -8.47
N LEU A 254 -23.94 33.91 -7.47
CA LEU A 254 -24.34 34.29 -6.13
C LEU A 254 -23.30 35.16 -5.44
N ASP A 255 -21.99 34.85 -5.63
CA ASP A 255 -20.91 35.68 -5.11
C ASP A 255 -20.94 37.11 -5.70
N MET A 256 -21.18 37.23 -6.99
CA MET A 256 -21.33 38.56 -7.64
C MET A 256 -22.53 39.30 -7.11
N ALA A 257 -23.70 38.64 -7.00
CA ALA A 257 -24.92 39.25 -6.49
C ALA A 257 -24.76 39.74 -5.04
N LEU A 258 -24.23 38.91 -4.17
CA LEU A 258 -24.02 39.25 -2.74
C LEU A 258 -22.93 40.32 -2.55
N ASN A 259 -21.90 40.37 -3.38
CA ASN A 259 -20.87 41.40 -3.35
C ASN A 259 -21.38 42.77 -3.88
N MET A 260 -22.29 42.75 -4.82
CA MET A 260 -22.93 44.00 -5.32
C MET A 260 -23.86 44.62 -4.25
N ASP A 261 -24.64 43.76 -3.53
CA ASP A 261 -25.47 44.19 -2.43
C ASP A 261 -24.64 44.61 -1.19
N GLY A 262 -23.43 44.04 -1.00
CA GLY A 262 -22.52 44.36 0.12
C GLY A 262 -21.76 45.68 -0.01
N ARG A 263 -21.65 46.24 -1.22
CA ARG A 263 -20.98 47.58 -1.42
C ARG A 263 -21.73 48.74 -0.79
N ASN A 264 -22.97 48.56 -0.38
CA ASN A 264 -23.78 49.58 0.32
C ASN A 264 -23.76 49.49 1.85
N ARG A 265 -22.99 48.59 2.45
CA ARG A 265 -22.78 48.53 3.89
C ARG A 265 -21.45 49.19 4.24
N PRO A 266 -21.42 50.20 5.19
CA PRO A 266 -20.14 50.73 5.64
C PRO A 266 -19.34 49.60 6.33
N GLN A 267 -18.14 49.34 5.78
CA GLN A 267 -17.16 48.42 6.39
C GLN A 267 -16.81 48.96 7.78
N GLN A 268 -17.32 48.28 8.82
CA GLN A 268 -16.70 48.41 10.15
C GLN A 268 -15.29 47.82 10.03
N ALA A 269 -14.31 48.70 10.13
CA ALA A 269 -12.90 48.37 10.10
C ALA A 269 -12.58 47.29 11.19
N GLN A 270 -12.31 46.08 10.76
CA GLN A 270 -11.65 45.10 11.65
C GLN A 270 -10.20 45.57 11.85
N PRO A 271 -9.69 45.61 13.08
CA PRO A 271 -8.27 45.94 13.30
C PRO A 271 -7.40 44.90 12.62
N ALA A 272 -6.51 45.37 11.76
CA ALA A 272 -5.53 44.54 11.06
C ALA A 272 -4.62 43.85 12.10
N ILE A 273 -4.85 42.58 12.35
CA ILE A 273 -3.91 41.73 13.07
C ILE A 273 -2.72 41.54 12.14
N ALA A 274 -1.64 42.25 12.42
CA ALA A 274 -0.37 42.07 11.73
C ALA A 274 0.05 40.60 11.83
N LYS A 275 0.00 39.89 10.71
CA LYS A 275 0.55 38.53 10.60
C LYS A 275 2.06 38.66 10.72
N SER A 276 2.62 38.40 11.91
CA SER A 276 4.05 38.16 12.04
C SER A 276 4.39 36.96 11.18
N ALA A 277 5.20 37.16 10.16
CA ALA A 277 5.68 36.12 9.26
C ALA A 277 6.48 35.11 10.11
N ARG A 278 5.88 33.95 10.39
CA ARG A 278 6.63 32.82 10.95
C ARG A 278 7.56 32.32 9.84
N PRO A 279 8.89 32.22 10.08
CA PRO A 279 9.82 31.72 9.07
C PRO A 279 9.43 30.28 8.71
N SER A 280 9.48 29.98 7.41
CA SER A 280 9.20 28.65 6.85
C SER A 280 10.10 27.60 7.49
N VAL A 281 9.56 26.38 7.69
CA VAL A 281 10.32 25.23 8.18
C VAL A 281 11.53 24.94 7.26
N LEU A 282 11.43 25.24 5.98
CA LEU A 282 12.52 25.12 5.00
C LEU A 282 13.67 26.11 5.23
N ASP A 283 13.41 27.30 5.78
CA ASP A 283 14.46 28.26 6.12
C ASP A 283 15.24 27.87 7.39
N ARG A 284 14.60 27.12 8.29
CA ARG A 284 15.28 26.55 9.48
C ARG A 284 16.22 25.39 9.12
N LEU A 285 15.96 24.64 8.05
CA LEU A 285 16.81 23.54 7.59
C LEU A 285 18.06 24.01 6.83
N LYS A 286 18.09 25.25 6.37
CA LYS A 286 19.26 25.83 5.66
C LYS A 286 20.34 26.38 6.59
N VAL A 287 20.07 26.52 7.88
CA VAL A 287 21.09 26.92 8.87
C VAL A 287 21.75 25.66 9.38
N SER A 288 22.81 25.22 8.71
CA SER A 288 23.69 24.17 9.22
C SER A 288 24.34 24.64 10.54
N PRO A 289 24.30 23.82 11.62
CA PRO A 289 25.05 24.18 12.83
C PRO A 289 26.54 24.14 12.53
N THR A 290 27.19 25.28 12.58
CA THR A 290 28.65 25.37 12.63
C THR A 290 29.12 24.79 13.95
N TYR A 291 29.63 23.55 13.91
CA TYR A 291 30.30 22.97 15.08
C TYR A 291 31.60 23.73 15.31
N SER A 292 31.69 24.45 16.43
CA SER A 292 32.93 25.06 16.88
C SER A 292 33.90 23.97 17.34
N THR A 293 35.11 24.00 16.82
CA THR A 293 36.20 23.03 17.05
C THR A 293 36.90 23.19 18.42
N SER A 294 36.19 23.57 19.48
CA SER A 294 36.82 23.77 20.80
C SER A 294 36.80 22.57 21.75
N ASP A 295 36.13 21.47 21.41
CA ASP A 295 36.02 20.32 22.34
C ASP A 295 37.01 19.17 22.11
N LYS A 296 37.99 19.34 21.20
CA LYS A 296 39.05 18.31 20.99
C LYS A 296 40.26 18.44 21.92
N ALA A 297 40.36 19.49 22.72
CA ALA A 297 41.50 19.69 23.63
C ALA A 297 41.29 19.00 24.99
N HIS A 298 40.07 18.80 25.45
CA HIS A 298 39.80 18.26 26.80
C HIS A 298 39.76 16.73 26.90
N LYS A 299 39.71 16.02 25.77
CA LYS A 299 39.67 14.54 25.77
C LYS A 299 41.05 13.86 25.74
N LYS A 300 42.12 14.65 25.51
CA LYS A 300 43.51 14.13 25.47
C LYS A 300 44.22 14.19 26.82
N GLU A 301 43.66 14.88 27.82
CA GLU A 301 44.26 14.97 29.17
C GLU A 301 43.71 13.94 30.17
N MET A 302 42.66 13.20 29.84
CA MET A 302 42.09 12.15 30.71
C MET A 302 42.58 10.72 30.40
N GLU A 303 43.34 10.50 29.30
CA GLU A 303 43.93 9.18 28.99
C GLU A 303 45.42 9.06 29.38
N ALA A 304 45.98 10.05 30.09
CA ALA A 304 47.37 10.04 30.54
C ALA A 304 47.53 10.18 32.06
N ARG A 305 46.58 9.60 32.83
CA ARG A 305 46.77 9.41 34.27
C ARG A 305 46.28 8.04 34.72
#